data_dd18d506584f209be92415363702ce47
#
_entry.id   dd18d506584f209be92415363702ce47
#
_cell.length_a   1.000
_cell.length_b   1.000
_cell.length_c   1.000
_cell.angle_alpha   90.00
_cell.angle_beta   90.00
_cell.angle_gamma   90.00
#
_symmetry.space_group_name_H-M   'P 1'
#
loop_
_entity.id
_entity.type
_entity.pdbx_description
1 polymer ?
#
loop_
_entity_poly.entity_id
_entity_poly.type
_entity_poly.pdbx_seq_one_letter_code
_entity_poly.pdbx_strand_id
1 'polypeptide(L)'
;IFKCGLNEKVNIEIKDYRDLKGKYNSIASIEMIEAVGQNYLEGYFKTIKTNLSDGGKAAIQAITIDDRLFDRYKNKQDFIQKYIFPGGFLPNKNSINRYVSDNGLTVNSYISYADHYANTLAIWRNEFLKKWDLIKNQGFDSTFKRMWEFYLSYCEAGFKSKNIDLIQFSMQNK
;
A
#
# COMPACT_ATOMS: atom_id res chain seq x y z
N ILE A 1 11.35 -9.97 18.05
CA ILE A 1 11.91 -11.29 17.66
C ILE A 1 12.58 -11.90 18.87
N PHE A 2 13.61 -11.28 19.45
CA PHE A 2 14.33 -11.77 20.63
C PHE A 2 13.41 -12.08 21.81
N LYS A 3 12.55 -11.16 22.22
CA LYS A 3 11.60 -11.35 23.33
C LYS A 3 10.60 -12.50 23.14
N CYS A 4 10.42 -12.94 21.90
CA CYS A 4 9.49 -14.02 21.53
C CYS A 4 10.21 -15.34 21.21
N GLY A 5 11.53 -15.42 21.36
CA GLY A 5 12.32 -16.62 21.03
C GLY A 5 12.29 -17.00 19.55
N LEU A 6 12.16 -16.02 18.64
CA LEU A 6 12.01 -16.25 17.20
C LEU A 6 13.28 -15.96 16.40
N ASN A 7 14.43 -15.77 17.05
CA ASN A 7 15.66 -15.33 16.37
C ASN A 7 16.16 -16.32 15.31
N GLU A 8 15.96 -17.62 15.53
CA GLU A 8 16.37 -18.64 14.57
C GLU A 8 15.35 -18.88 13.44
N LYS A 9 14.14 -18.32 13.60
CA LYS A 9 13.04 -18.51 12.65
C LYS A 9 12.76 -17.28 11.79
N VAL A 10 13.21 -16.10 12.23
CA VAL A 10 12.93 -14.82 11.58
C VAL A 10 14.23 -14.07 11.35
N ASN A 11 14.52 -13.81 10.09
CA ASN A 11 15.59 -12.92 9.66
C ASN A 11 15.01 -11.59 9.17
N ILE A 12 15.55 -10.46 9.64
CA ILE A 12 15.17 -9.12 9.18
C ILE A 12 16.32 -8.56 8.35
N GLU A 13 15.99 -8.22 7.10
CA GLU A 13 16.94 -7.60 6.17
C GLU A 13 16.45 -6.22 5.75
N ILE A 14 17.36 -5.24 5.72
CA ILE A 14 17.13 -3.96 5.06
C ILE A 14 17.62 -4.11 3.62
N LYS A 15 16.68 -4.29 2.69
CA LYS A 15 16.99 -4.65 1.31
C LYS A 15 15.97 -4.08 0.35
N ASP A 16 16.42 -3.64 -0.82
CA ASP A 16 15.51 -3.32 -1.92
C ASP A 16 14.85 -4.62 -2.41
N TYR A 17 13.53 -4.59 -2.61
CA TYR A 17 12.79 -5.76 -3.07
C TYR A 17 13.27 -6.30 -4.43
N ARG A 18 13.87 -5.43 -5.25
CA ARG A 18 14.42 -5.78 -6.57
C ARG A 18 15.67 -6.66 -6.47
N ASP A 19 16.35 -6.60 -5.32
CA ASP A 19 17.56 -7.37 -5.04
C ASP A 19 17.26 -8.70 -4.32
N LEU A 20 15.99 -8.98 -4.03
CA LEU A 20 15.57 -10.24 -3.45
C LEU A 20 15.87 -11.40 -4.42
N LYS A 21 16.52 -12.42 -3.89
CA LYS A 21 16.83 -13.65 -4.63
C LYS A 21 16.45 -14.85 -3.77
N GLY A 22 15.81 -15.81 -4.40
CA GLY A 22 15.41 -17.04 -3.73
C GLY A 22 14.10 -17.59 -4.27
N LYS A 23 13.63 -18.66 -3.67
CA LYS A 23 12.31 -19.23 -3.93
C LYS A 23 11.57 -19.36 -2.61
N TYR A 24 10.39 -18.77 -2.57
CA TYR A 24 9.55 -18.74 -1.38
C TYR A 24 8.20 -19.40 -1.67
N ASN A 25 7.72 -20.21 -0.76
CA ASN A 25 6.41 -20.83 -0.85
C ASN A 25 5.28 -19.78 -0.67
N SER A 26 5.58 -18.70 0.08
CA SER A 26 4.64 -17.62 0.33
C SER A 26 5.35 -16.27 0.38
N ILE A 27 4.73 -15.25 -0.20
CA ILE A 27 5.18 -13.86 -0.18
C ILE A 27 4.04 -13.00 0.35
N ALA A 28 4.33 -12.08 1.27
CA ALA A 28 3.40 -11.03 1.68
C ALA A 28 4.00 -9.66 1.37
N SER A 29 3.21 -8.74 0.81
CA SER A 29 3.60 -7.36 0.57
C SER A 29 2.48 -6.43 1.05
N ILE A 30 2.78 -5.58 2.02
CA ILE A 30 1.80 -4.76 2.71
C ILE A 30 2.08 -3.29 2.45
N GLU A 31 1.20 -2.63 1.70
CA GLU A 31 1.25 -1.18 1.41
C GLU A 31 2.62 -0.71 0.87
N MET A 32 3.27 -1.55 0.08
CA MET A 32 4.54 -1.23 -0.57
C MET A 32 4.34 -0.79 -2.02
N ILE A 33 3.33 -1.36 -2.69
CA ILE A 33 3.08 -1.16 -4.12
C ILE A 33 2.84 0.32 -4.47
N GLU A 34 2.30 1.10 -3.53
CA GLU A 34 2.03 2.53 -3.68
C GLU A 34 3.32 3.36 -3.82
N ALA A 35 4.42 2.89 -3.22
CA ALA A 35 5.73 3.54 -3.29
C ALA A 35 6.57 3.10 -4.49
N VAL A 36 6.13 2.08 -5.24
CA VAL A 36 6.87 1.55 -6.40
C VAL A 36 6.87 2.54 -7.57
N GLY A 37 5.75 3.26 -7.76
CA GLY A 37 5.56 4.17 -8.91
C GLY A 37 5.09 3.44 -10.17
N GLN A 38 4.32 4.16 -10.99
CA GLN A 38 3.61 3.60 -12.14
C GLN A 38 4.51 2.79 -13.11
N ASN A 39 5.68 3.35 -13.44
CA ASN A 39 6.57 2.79 -14.44
C ASN A 39 7.27 1.49 -13.99
N TYR A 40 7.21 1.17 -12.71
CA TYR A 40 7.91 0.03 -12.11
C TYR A 40 6.98 -1.09 -11.65
N LEU A 41 5.66 -0.94 -11.80
CA LEU A 41 4.68 -1.94 -11.38
C LEU A 41 4.87 -3.29 -12.08
N GLU A 42 5.20 -3.29 -13.36
CA GLU A 42 5.53 -4.53 -14.08
C GLU A 42 6.72 -5.27 -13.43
N GLY A 43 7.80 -4.53 -13.14
CA GLY A 43 8.97 -5.07 -12.45
C GLY A 43 8.63 -5.62 -11.05
N TYR A 44 7.72 -4.97 -10.34
CA TYR A 44 7.24 -5.43 -9.03
C TYR A 44 6.57 -6.81 -9.13
N PHE A 45 5.61 -6.99 -10.04
CA PHE A 45 4.94 -8.28 -10.24
C PHE A 45 5.88 -9.35 -10.79
N LYS A 46 6.81 -8.97 -11.67
CA LYS A 46 7.86 -9.86 -12.16
C LYS A 46 8.77 -10.35 -11.03
N THR A 47 9.16 -9.48 -10.11
CA THR A 47 9.96 -9.86 -8.93
C THR A 47 9.21 -10.86 -8.05
N ILE A 48 7.92 -10.65 -7.80
CA ILE A 48 7.09 -11.60 -7.05
C ILE A 48 7.07 -12.95 -7.77
N LYS A 49 6.77 -12.97 -9.09
CA LYS A 49 6.75 -14.21 -9.89
C LYS A 49 8.08 -14.95 -9.81
N THR A 50 9.18 -14.22 -9.98
CA THR A 50 10.53 -14.82 -10.00
C THR A 50 10.89 -15.46 -8.65
N ASN A 51 10.44 -14.85 -7.56
CA ASN A 51 10.77 -15.32 -6.21
C ASN A 51 9.73 -16.31 -5.64
N LEU A 52 8.57 -16.49 -6.25
CA LEU A 52 7.62 -17.55 -5.87
C LEU A 52 8.07 -18.91 -6.39
N SER A 53 8.00 -19.91 -5.53
CA SER A 53 8.10 -21.32 -5.93
C SER A 53 6.90 -21.72 -6.82
N ASP A 54 7.02 -22.80 -7.55
CA ASP A 54 5.88 -23.37 -8.29
C ASP A 54 4.78 -23.75 -7.29
N GLY A 55 3.54 -23.39 -7.60
CA GLY A 55 2.42 -23.51 -6.69
C GLY A 55 2.40 -22.52 -5.51
N GLY A 56 3.45 -21.69 -5.36
CA GLY A 56 3.57 -20.70 -4.30
C GLY A 56 2.50 -19.60 -4.40
N LYS A 57 2.20 -18.97 -3.26
CA LYS A 57 1.14 -17.95 -3.16
C LYS A 57 1.71 -16.62 -2.69
N ALA A 58 1.19 -15.52 -3.23
CA ALA A 58 1.45 -14.19 -2.70
C ALA A 58 0.17 -13.52 -2.20
N ALA A 59 0.26 -12.81 -1.09
CA ALA A 59 -0.80 -11.98 -0.54
C ALA A 59 -0.34 -10.52 -0.53
N ILE A 60 -1.13 -9.64 -1.12
CA ILE A 60 -0.82 -8.23 -1.26
C ILE A 60 -1.91 -7.41 -0.58
N GLN A 61 -1.52 -6.47 0.27
CA GLN A 61 -2.39 -5.39 0.71
C GLN A 61 -2.00 -4.12 -0.03
N ALA A 62 -2.98 -3.46 -0.62
CA ALA A 62 -2.76 -2.27 -1.44
C ALA A 62 -3.92 -1.29 -1.35
N ILE A 63 -3.61 0.00 -1.37
CA ILE A 63 -4.59 1.04 -1.64
C ILE A 63 -4.76 1.14 -3.16
N THR A 64 -6.01 1.10 -3.62
CA THR A 64 -6.34 1.22 -5.04
C THR A 64 -7.26 2.40 -5.29
N ILE A 65 -7.17 2.97 -6.49
CA ILE A 65 -8.13 3.95 -6.96
C ILE A 65 -9.22 3.26 -7.79
N ASP A 66 -10.45 3.79 -7.74
CA ASP A 66 -11.55 3.31 -8.56
C ASP A 66 -11.22 3.42 -10.07
N ASP A 67 -11.58 2.39 -10.84
CA ASP A 67 -11.31 2.33 -12.29
C ASP A 67 -11.86 3.54 -13.06
N ARG A 68 -13.01 4.11 -12.63
CA ARG A 68 -13.61 5.31 -13.24
C ARG A 68 -12.75 6.58 -13.11
N LEU A 69 -11.92 6.63 -12.08
CA LEU A 69 -11.07 7.79 -11.77
C LEU A 69 -9.64 7.63 -12.28
N PHE A 70 -9.23 6.41 -12.63
CA PHE A 70 -7.84 6.07 -12.89
C PHE A 70 -7.20 6.90 -14.01
N ASP A 71 -7.90 7.10 -15.13
CA ASP A 71 -7.36 7.85 -16.26
C ASP A 71 -7.11 9.32 -15.91
N ARG A 72 -7.98 9.91 -15.11
CA ARG A 72 -7.80 11.27 -14.61
C ARG A 72 -6.65 11.33 -13.60
N TYR A 73 -6.60 10.36 -12.69
CA TYR A 73 -5.61 10.30 -11.62
C TYR A 73 -4.18 10.16 -12.14
N LYS A 74 -3.94 9.24 -13.08
CA LYS A 74 -2.58 8.99 -13.60
C LYS A 74 -1.96 10.17 -14.35
N ASN A 75 -2.78 11.13 -14.79
CA ASN A 75 -2.36 12.30 -15.55
C ASN A 75 -2.31 13.60 -14.73
N LYS A 76 -2.61 13.55 -13.44
CA LYS A 76 -2.63 14.74 -12.56
C LYS A 76 -2.02 14.41 -11.23
N GLN A 77 -1.19 15.32 -10.73
CA GLN A 77 -0.67 15.22 -9.37
C GLN A 77 -1.74 15.75 -8.40
N ASP A 78 -2.08 14.95 -7.38
CA ASP A 78 -2.98 15.35 -6.32
C ASP A 78 -2.24 15.88 -5.08
N PHE A 79 -3.00 16.24 -4.03
CA PHE A 79 -2.45 16.71 -2.77
C PHE A 79 -1.51 15.68 -2.12
N ILE A 80 -1.88 14.40 -2.14
CA ILE A 80 -1.09 13.32 -1.51
C ILE A 80 0.27 13.18 -2.20
N GLN A 81 0.27 13.09 -3.52
CA GLN A 81 1.49 12.97 -4.31
C GLN A 81 2.38 14.20 -4.22
N LYS A 82 1.79 15.39 -3.99
CA LYS A 82 2.56 16.63 -3.91
C LYS A 82 3.18 16.87 -2.54
N TYR A 83 2.47 16.57 -1.45
CA TYR A 83 2.84 17.03 -0.12
C TYR A 83 3.10 15.93 0.91
N ILE A 84 2.56 14.72 0.71
CA ILE A 84 2.63 13.64 1.70
C ILE A 84 3.54 12.51 1.23
N PHE A 85 3.27 11.96 0.04
CA PHE A 85 4.02 10.85 -0.55
C PHE A 85 4.47 11.19 -1.99
N PRO A 86 5.53 12.01 -2.14
CA PRO A 86 6.05 12.33 -3.47
C PRO A 86 6.46 11.06 -4.23
N GLY A 87 5.97 10.93 -5.47
CA GLY A 87 6.20 9.74 -6.29
C GLY A 87 5.25 8.58 -6.04
N GLY A 88 4.36 8.68 -5.02
CA GLY A 88 3.35 7.68 -4.75
C GLY A 88 2.36 7.51 -5.91
N PHE A 89 1.88 6.28 -6.11
CA PHE A 89 0.95 5.95 -7.18
C PHE A 89 -0.02 4.84 -6.74
N LEU A 90 -1.32 5.07 -6.91
CA LEU A 90 -2.34 4.08 -6.62
C LEU A 90 -2.68 3.30 -7.91
N PRO A 91 -2.45 1.99 -7.96
CA PRO A 91 -2.97 1.17 -9.05
C PRO A 91 -4.50 1.06 -8.95
N ASN A 92 -5.14 0.70 -10.04
CA ASN A 92 -6.53 0.26 -10.03
C ASN A 92 -6.63 -1.27 -10.21
N LYS A 93 -7.80 -1.85 -9.92
CA LYS A 93 -7.97 -3.32 -9.99
C LYS A 93 -7.72 -3.87 -11.40
N ASN A 94 -8.10 -3.14 -12.44
CA ASN A 94 -7.88 -3.54 -13.82
C ASN A 94 -6.39 -3.61 -14.17
N SER A 95 -5.58 -2.63 -13.75
CA SER A 95 -4.14 -2.66 -13.96
C SER A 95 -3.45 -3.78 -13.17
N ILE A 96 -3.87 -4.03 -11.93
CA ILE A 96 -3.37 -5.15 -11.13
C ILE A 96 -3.63 -6.47 -11.84
N ASN A 97 -4.87 -6.73 -12.28
CA ASN A 97 -5.24 -7.97 -12.97
C ASN A 97 -4.38 -8.17 -14.23
N ARG A 98 -4.15 -7.09 -14.99
CA ARG A 98 -3.29 -7.15 -16.19
C ARG A 98 -1.86 -7.54 -15.81
N TYR A 99 -1.21 -6.82 -14.88
CA TYR A 99 0.16 -7.13 -14.47
C TYR A 99 0.31 -8.54 -13.90
N VAL A 100 -0.66 -9.02 -13.14
CA VAL A 100 -0.68 -10.40 -12.61
C VAL A 100 -0.73 -11.40 -13.75
N SER A 101 -1.65 -11.21 -14.71
CA SER A 101 -1.81 -12.08 -15.87
C SER A 101 -0.58 -12.07 -16.78
N ASP A 102 -0.05 -10.88 -17.10
CA ASP A 102 1.11 -10.70 -17.98
C ASP A 102 2.38 -11.38 -17.43
N ASN A 103 2.46 -11.53 -16.10
CA ASN A 103 3.54 -12.26 -15.43
C ASN A 103 3.21 -13.74 -15.16
N GLY A 104 2.16 -14.30 -15.74
CA GLY A 104 1.80 -15.71 -15.57
C GLY A 104 1.40 -16.09 -14.14
N LEU A 105 0.87 -15.14 -13.39
CA LEU A 105 0.24 -15.34 -12.09
C LEU A 105 -1.28 -15.38 -12.26
N THR A 106 -1.99 -15.92 -11.27
CA THR A 106 -3.46 -15.96 -11.26
C THR A 106 -3.96 -15.36 -9.95
N VAL A 107 -4.88 -14.38 -10.05
CA VAL A 107 -5.57 -13.86 -8.86
C VAL A 107 -6.59 -14.88 -8.38
N ASN A 108 -6.59 -15.15 -7.06
CA ASN A 108 -7.53 -16.06 -6.43
C ASN A 108 -8.69 -15.34 -5.75
N SER A 109 -8.44 -14.21 -5.11
CA SER A 109 -9.45 -13.49 -4.33
C SER A 109 -9.11 -12.02 -4.17
N TYR A 110 -10.17 -11.20 -3.97
CA TYR A 110 -10.09 -9.82 -3.49
C TYR A 110 -11.00 -9.64 -2.28
N ILE A 111 -10.51 -8.96 -1.26
CA ILE A 111 -11.30 -8.53 -0.10
C ILE A 111 -11.11 -7.02 0.05
N SER A 112 -12.22 -6.28 0.18
CA SER A 112 -12.24 -4.83 0.38
C SER A 112 -12.33 -4.48 1.86
N TYR A 113 -11.56 -3.49 2.29
CA TYR A 113 -11.55 -2.96 3.65
C TYR A 113 -11.73 -1.43 3.69
N ALA A 114 -12.31 -0.83 2.66
CA ALA A 114 -12.47 0.62 2.58
C ALA A 114 -13.13 1.24 3.81
N ASP A 115 -14.25 0.66 4.27
CA ASP A 115 -15.00 1.19 5.43
C ASP A 115 -14.20 1.05 6.74
N HIS A 116 -13.44 -0.04 6.88
CA HIS A 116 -12.56 -0.23 8.04
C HIS A 116 -11.42 0.78 8.05
N TYR A 117 -10.81 1.05 6.89
CA TYR A 117 -9.71 1.99 6.81
C TYR A 117 -10.17 3.44 6.99
N ALA A 118 -11.36 3.80 6.49
CA ALA A 118 -11.99 5.08 6.78
C ALA A 118 -12.17 5.31 8.29
N ASN A 119 -12.62 4.29 9.03
CA ASN A 119 -12.76 4.36 10.49
C ASN A 119 -11.40 4.50 11.18
N THR A 120 -10.37 3.78 10.72
CA THR A 120 -9.01 3.90 11.22
C THR A 120 -8.49 5.33 11.07
N LEU A 121 -8.66 5.94 9.89
CA LEU A 121 -8.24 7.32 9.63
C LEU A 121 -8.97 8.33 10.52
N ALA A 122 -10.27 8.13 10.77
CA ALA A 122 -11.03 8.96 11.70
C ALA A 122 -10.49 8.85 13.13
N ILE A 123 -10.15 7.64 13.59
CA ILE A 123 -9.53 7.41 14.91
C ILE A 123 -8.16 8.08 14.96
N TRP A 124 -7.30 7.92 13.96
CA TRP A 124 -5.98 8.55 13.91
C TRP A 124 -6.06 10.07 13.93
N ARG A 125 -7.01 10.67 13.20
CA ARG A 125 -7.24 12.13 13.24
C ARG A 125 -7.62 12.60 14.63
N ASN A 126 -8.55 11.93 15.30
CA ASN A 126 -8.97 12.27 16.64
C ASN A 126 -7.81 12.16 17.65
N GLU A 127 -7.01 11.09 17.58
CA GLU A 127 -5.84 10.91 18.45
C GLU A 127 -4.74 11.94 18.16
N PHE A 128 -4.51 12.28 16.90
CA PHE A 128 -3.58 13.33 16.50
C PHE A 128 -3.98 14.69 17.12
N LEU A 129 -5.26 15.05 17.01
CA LEU A 129 -5.77 16.31 17.56
C LEU A 129 -5.70 16.35 19.09
N LYS A 130 -6.04 15.28 19.77
CA LYS A 130 -5.92 15.16 21.24
C LYS A 130 -4.48 15.30 21.72
N LYS A 131 -3.52 14.78 20.95
CA LYS A 131 -2.10 14.79 21.32
C LYS A 131 -1.33 15.96 20.72
N TRP A 132 -2.03 16.95 20.15
CA TRP A 132 -1.39 18.05 19.42
C TRP A 132 -0.33 18.79 20.24
N ASP A 133 -0.57 19.08 21.51
CA ASP A 133 0.38 19.82 22.35
C ASP A 133 1.70 19.04 22.54
N LEU A 134 1.62 17.72 22.65
CA LEU A 134 2.83 16.87 22.69
C LEU A 134 3.59 16.90 21.37
N ILE A 135 2.88 16.89 20.25
CA ILE A 135 3.46 16.94 18.92
C ILE A 135 4.11 18.31 18.66
N LYS A 136 3.42 19.38 19.03
CA LYS A 136 3.92 20.76 18.94
C LYS A 136 5.25 20.92 19.69
N ASN A 137 5.37 20.32 20.88
CA ASN A 137 6.60 20.36 21.69
C ASN A 137 7.80 19.63 21.02
N GLN A 138 7.57 18.84 19.97
CA GLN A 138 8.60 18.21 19.15
C GLN A 138 9.06 19.08 17.96
N GLY A 139 8.56 20.32 17.87
CA GLY A 139 8.96 21.29 16.85
C GLY A 139 8.02 21.41 15.65
N PHE A 140 6.87 20.71 15.66
CA PHE A 140 5.88 20.84 14.60
C PHE A 140 5.03 22.10 14.77
N ASP A 141 4.78 22.82 13.67
CA ASP A 141 4.03 24.08 13.66
C ASP A 141 2.55 23.91 13.29
N SER A 142 1.83 25.04 13.31
CA SER A 142 0.40 25.06 12.96
C SER A 142 0.14 24.74 11.46
N THR A 143 1.14 24.94 10.60
CA THR A 143 1.03 24.59 9.16
C THR A 143 1.04 23.09 9.00
N PHE A 144 1.96 22.40 9.69
CA PHE A 144 1.96 20.93 9.76
C PHE A 144 0.65 20.39 10.31
N LYS A 145 0.12 20.98 11.41
CA LYS A 145 -1.17 20.55 11.98
C LYS A 145 -2.29 20.55 10.95
N ARG A 146 -2.48 21.67 10.25
CA ARG A 146 -3.53 21.80 9.23
C ARG A 146 -3.33 20.84 8.06
N MET A 147 -2.08 20.68 7.60
CA MET A 147 -1.73 19.77 6.51
C MET A 147 -2.06 18.32 6.88
N TRP A 148 -1.67 17.89 8.09
CA TRP A 148 -1.89 16.52 8.55
C TRP A 148 -3.36 16.20 8.83
N GLU A 149 -4.09 17.15 9.43
CA GLU A 149 -5.55 17.03 9.61
C GLU A 149 -6.27 16.95 8.27
N PHE A 150 -5.88 17.77 7.31
CA PHE A 150 -6.43 17.71 5.94
C PHE A 150 -6.11 16.37 5.28
N TYR A 151 -4.87 15.89 5.38
CA TYR A 151 -4.45 14.59 4.85
C TYR A 151 -5.36 13.46 5.37
N LEU A 152 -5.52 13.35 6.68
CA LEU A 152 -6.32 12.29 7.29
C LEU A 152 -7.80 12.40 6.87
N SER A 153 -8.35 13.61 6.82
CA SER A 153 -9.73 13.86 6.39
C SER A 153 -9.93 13.56 4.91
N TYR A 154 -8.97 13.94 4.07
CA TYR A 154 -9.00 13.69 2.62
C TYR A 154 -9.02 12.19 2.31
N CYS A 155 -8.13 11.43 2.96
CA CYS A 155 -8.09 9.99 2.81
C CYS A 155 -9.36 9.31 3.36
N GLU A 156 -9.85 9.72 4.55
CA GLU A 156 -11.11 9.23 5.11
C GLU A 156 -12.27 9.42 4.14
N ALA A 157 -12.40 10.61 3.56
CA ALA A 157 -13.43 10.91 2.56
C ALA A 157 -13.28 10.06 1.29
N GLY A 158 -12.04 9.84 0.83
CA GLY A 158 -11.73 8.99 -0.32
C GLY A 158 -12.20 7.54 -0.14
N PHE A 159 -11.94 6.95 1.03
CA PHE A 159 -12.42 5.60 1.36
C PHE A 159 -13.95 5.54 1.54
N LYS A 160 -14.55 6.51 2.26
CA LYS A 160 -16.02 6.57 2.45
C LYS A 160 -16.78 6.70 1.14
N SER A 161 -16.25 7.49 0.19
CA SER A 161 -16.88 7.66 -1.12
C SER A 161 -16.59 6.51 -2.10
N LYS A 162 -15.79 5.52 -1.69
CA LYS A 162 -15.33 4.41 -2.54
C LYS A 162 -14.53 4.89 -3.78
N ASN A 163 -13.97 6.10 -3.73
CA ASN A 163 -13.05 6.59 -4.74
C ASN A 163 -11.68 5.90 -4.63
N ILE A 164 -11.32 5.49 -3.44
CA ILE A 164 -10.20 4.60 -3.14
C ILE A 164 -10.67 3.45 -2.26
N ASP A 165 -9.94 2.34 -2.32
CA ASP A 165 -10.21 1.12 -1.56
C ASP A 165 -8.92 0.59 -0.94
N LEU A 166 -8.95 0.03 0.26
CA LEU A 166 -7.92 -0.84 0.76
C LEU A 166 -8.30 -2.27 0.41
N ILE A 167 -7.52 -2.91 -0.42
CA ILE A 167 -7.76 -4.29 -0.81
C ILE A 167 -6.68 -5.22 -0.28
N GLN A 168 -7.09 -6.41 0.10
CA GLN A 168 -6.20 -7.56 0.20
C GLN A 168 -6.54 -8.51 -0.92
N PHE A 169 -5.54 -8.95 -1.67
CA PHE A 169 -5.72 -9.93 -2.71
C PHE A 169 -4.64 -10.98 -2.68
N SER A 170 -5.01 -12.19 -3.08
CA SER A 170 -4.07 -13.29 -3.20
C SER A 170 -3.90 -13.70 -4.65
N MET A 171 -2.70 -14.12 -4.99
CA MET A 171 -2.35 -14.65 -6.30
C MET A 171 -1.44 -15.87 -6.16
N GLN A 172 -1.43 -16.70 -7.18
CA GLN A 172 -0.70 -17.97 -7.20
C GLN A 172 0.18 -18.08 -8.44
N ASN A 173 1.37 -18.64 -8.23
CA ASN A 173 2.25 -19.12 -9.29
C ASN A 173 1.81 -20.53 -9.70
N LYS A 174 1.25 -20.68 -10.89
CA LYS A 174 0.90 -21.98 -11.47
C LYS A 174 2.09 -22.60 -12.15
#